data_4169f48cc5c3455a1301d83f44a24a2a
#
_entry.id   4169f48cc5c3455a1301d83f44a24a2a
#
_cell.length_a   1.000
_cell.length_b   1.000
_cell.length_c   1.000
_cell.angle_alpha   90.00
_cell.angle_beta   90.00
_cell.angle_gamma   90.00
#
_symmetry.space_group_name_H-M   'P 1'
#
loop_
_entity.id
_entity.type
_entity.pdbx_description
1 polymer ?
#
loop_
_entity_poly.entity_id
_entity_poly.type
_entity_poly.pdbx_seq_one_letter_code
_entity_poly.pdbx_strand_id
1 'polypeptide(L)'
;MKLLFVHQNMPGQYREILTWLAAQGEHDLAFLTQRRDVQLRGVKTITYRTHHKADKNSYGLSKDWETAAGAGLGAAMALRELHRSEGYKPDIIIGHTGWGELLFMKEIFADVPVIGFFEYFYRTAGGLVGFDPENPPNDQAGFFAKARNTVPYASIESVDLGHVPTAWQRDRFPASFHDRMYLCHDGIRTDRLLPDPAASIGLGRLEQPLTRDDEVVTYIARNMERARGFHIMMRALPRILDARPKARVLMIGGNETSYGAESKHPGGLRGEMEEELGNSVDWSRVHFLGK
;
A
#
# COMPACT_ATOMS: atom_id res chain seq x y z
N MET A 1 -8.55 -27.02 2.04
CA MET A 1 -8.81 -26.21 0.85
C MET A 1 -7.48 -25.69 0.29
N LYS A 2 -7.40 -25.51 -1.01
CA LYS A 2 -6.25 -24.85 -1.67
C LYS A 2 -6.55 -23.37 -1.84
N LEU A 3 -5.89 -22.51 -1.08
CA LEU A 3 -6.09 -21.07 -1.12
C LEU A 3 -4.95 -20.43 -1.92
N LEU A 4 -5.30 -19.68 -2.97
CA LEU A 4 -4.33 -18.93 -3.78
C LEU A 4 -4.44 -17.45 -3.47
N PHE A 5 -3.40 -16.87 -2.89
CA PHE A 5 -3.25 -15.43 -2.74
C PHE A 5 -2.50 -14.82 -3.91
N VAL A 6 -2.89 -13.63 -4.35
CA VAL A 6 -2.33 -12.98 -5.54
C VAL A 6 -1.99 -11.52 -5.26
N HIS A 7 -0.70 -11.19 -5.34
CA HIS A 7 -0.23 -9.80 -5.23
C HIS A 7 1.19 -9.68 -5.78
N GLN A 8 1.49 -8.62 -6.53
CA GLN A 8 2.84 -8.37 -7.07
C GLN A 8 3.94 -8.37 -5.99
N ASN A 9 3.64 -7.84 -4.81
CA ASN A 9 4.55 -7.78 -3.66
C ASN A 9 4.09 -8.75 -2.56
N MET A 10 4.73 -9.90 -2.47
CA MET A 10 4.49 -10.84 -1.38
C MET A 10 5.10 -10.32 -0.08
N PRO A 11 4.42 -10.40 1.06
CA PRO A 11 3.04 -10.85 1.25
C PRO A 11 1.99 -9.73 1.11
N GLY A 12 2.39 -8.48 0.82
CA GLY A 12 1.47 -7.34 0.77
C GLY A 12 0.67 -7.20 2.06
N GLN A 13 -0.61 -6.86 1.94
CA GLN A 13 -1.54 -6.78 3.06
C GLN A 13 -1.97 -8.15 3.62
N TYR A 14 -1.59 -9.25 2.99
CA TYR A 14 -2.00 -10.61 3.40
C TYR A 14 -1.07 -11.25 4.43
N ARG A 15 -0.05 -10.53 4.95
CA ARG A 15 0.95 -11.08 5.87
C ARG A 15 0.31 -11.77 7.09
N GLU A 16 -0.58 -11.09 7.76
CA GLU A 16 -1.12 -11.57 9.03
C GLU A 16 -2.04 -12.77 8.82
N ILE A 17 -2.94 -12.70 7.85
CA ILE A 17 -3.83 -13.81 7.54
C ILE A 17 -3.08 -15.04 7.02
N LEU A 18 -2.05 -14.86 6.19
CA LEU A 18 -1.22 -15.96 5.71
C LEU A 18 -0.45 -16.63 6.85
N THR A 19 0.13 -15.83 7.74
CA THR A 19 0.85 -16.34 8.92
C THR A 19 -0.08 -17.14 9.83
N TRP A 20 -1.30 -16.62 10.04
CA TRP A 20 -2.29 -17.30 10.86
C TRP A 20 -2.78 -18.61 10.22
N LEU A 21 -3.16 -18.59 8.93
CA LEU A 21 -3.59 -19.79 8.21
C LEU A 21 -2.48 -20.86 8.13
N ALA A 22 -1.24 -20.43 7.88
CA ALA A 22 -0.10 -21.35 7.85
C ALA A 22 0.15 -22.03 9.22
N ALA A 23 -0.10 -21.30 10.32
CA ALA A 23 0.03 -21.86 11.67
C ALA A 23 -1.07 -22.88 12.01
N GLN A 24 -2.27 -22.76 11.43
CA GLN A 24 -3.35 -23.75 11.59
C GLN A 24 -3.03 -25.08 10.88
N GLY A 25 -2.34 -25.03 9.74
CA GLY A 25 -1.99 -26.23 8.97
C GLY A 25 -3.15 -26.96 8.31
N GLU A 26 -4.32 -26.34 8.23
CA GLU A 26 -5.57 -26.93 7.73
C GLU A 26 -5.75 -26.74 6.20
N HIS A 27 -4.94 -25.87 5.61
CA HIS A 27 -5.11 -25.42 4.21
C HIS A 27 -3.81 -25.50 3.44
N ASP A 28 -3.91 -25.83 2.15
CA ASP A 28 -2.81 -25.72 1.19
C ASP A 28 -2.73 -24.26 0.72
N LEU A 29 -1.68 -23.56 1.14
CA LEU A 29 -1.51 -22.14 0.85
C LEU A 29 -0.53 -21.93 -0.30
N ALA A 30 -0.93 -21.13 -1.29
CA ALA A 30 -0.06 -20.68 -2.35
C ALA A 30 -0.14 -19.15 -2.52
N PHE A 31 0.94 -18.56 -2.99
CA PHE A 31 1.02 -17.14 -3.26
C PHE A 31 1.63 -16.87 -4.64
N LEU A 32 0.87 -16.23 -5.53
CA LEU A 32 1.33 -15.79 -6.84
C LEU A 32 1.87 -14.37 -6.78
N THR A 33 3.15 -14.18 -7.14
CA THR A 33 3.86 -12.90 -6.97
C THR A 33 4.94 -12.67 -8.02
N GLN A 34 5.40 -11.44 -8.15
CA GLN A 34 6.62 -11.09 -8.90
C GLN A 34 7.90 -11.25 -8.05
N ARG A 35 7.76 -11.30 -6.72
CA ARG A 35 8.90 -11.38 -5.79
C ARG A 35 9.52 -12.77 -5.81
N ARG A 36 10.86 -12.82 -5.88
CA ARG A 36 11.65 -14.06 -5.85
C ARG A 36 12.48 -14.20 -4.59
N ASP A 37 12.56 -13.14 -3.83
CA ASP A 37 13.41 -12.95 -2.65
C ASP A 37 12.64 -13.11 -1.34
N VAL A 38 11.34 -13.46 -1.41
CA VAL A 38 10.48 -13.61 -0.24
C VAL A 38 9.90 -15.02 -0.20
N GLN A 39 9.99 -15.64 0.96
CA GLN A 39 9.37 -16.92 1.27
C GLN A 39 8.67 -16.85 2.62
N LEU A 40 7.52 -17.48 2.73
CA LEU A 40 6.79 -17.65 3.98
C LEU A 40 6.67 -19.14 4.28
N ARG A 41 6.96 -19.51 5.52
CA ARG A 41 6.85 -20.90 5.96
C ARG A 41 5.41 -21.39 5.80
N GLY A 42 5.23 -22.55 5.15
CA GLY A 42 3.91 -23.14 4.92
C GLY A 42 3.13 -22.54 3.74
N VAL A 43 3.76 -21.68 2.92
CA VAL A 43 3.14 -21.08 1.72
C VAL A 43 3.97 -21.40 0.48
N LYS A 44 3.36 -22.06 -0.51
CA LYS A 44 3.98 -22.31 -1.83
C LYS A 44 4.09 -20.99 -2.60
N THR A 45 5.29 -20.52 -2.90
CA THR A 45 5.49 -19.34 -3.74
C THR A 45 5.46 -19.72 -5.21
N ILE A 46 4.57 -19.08 -5.98
CA ILE A 46 4.45 -19.19 -7.43
C ILE A 46 4.88 -17.84 -8.00
N THR A 47 5.86 -17.84 -8.90
CA THR A 47 6.34 -16.58 -9.47
C THR A 47 5.86 -16.38 -10.89
N TYR A 48 5.52 -15.15 -11.24
CA TYR A 48 5.22 -14.75 -12.61
C TYR A 48 6.09 -13.56 -13.05
N ARG A 49 6.17 -13.34 -14.36
CA ARG A 49 6.77 -12.15 -14.95
C ARG A 49 5.68 -11.36 -15.64
N THR A 50 5.70 -10.04 -15.46
CA THR A 50 4.84 -9.15 -16.26
C THR A 50 5.16 -9.34 -17.73
N HIS A 51 4.14 -9.65 -18.53
CA HIS A 51 4.28 -9.89 -19.96
C HIS A 51 4.67 -8.63 -20.72
N HIS A 52 4.10 -7.49 -20.31
CA HIS A 52 4.36 -6.18 -20.89
C HIS A 52 4.22 -5.09 -19.82
N LYS A 53 4.99 -4.00 -19.95
CA LYS A 53 4.90 -2.78 -19.13
C LYS A 53 4.87 -1.58 -20.03
N ALA A 54 4.06 -0.59 -19.68
CA ALA A 54 4.09 0.71 -20.32
C ALA A 54 5.48 1.35 -20.18
N ASP A 55 5.88 2.05 -21.22
CA ASP A 55 7.16 2.77 -21.30
C ASP A 55 6.98 4.28 -21.52
N LYS A 56 8.06 4.98 -21.86
CA LYS A 56 8.03 6.42 -22.12
C LYS A 56 7.20 6.82 -23.36
N ASN A 57 6.99 5.89 -24.30
CA ASN A 57 6.25 6.11 -25.53
C ASN A 57 4.76 5.78 -25.40
N SER A 58 4.38 5.08 -24.32
CA SER A 58 2.99 4.75 -24.08
C SER A 58 2.15 6.00 -23.83
N TYR A 59 0.92 6.00 -24.32
CA TYR A 59 -0.01 7.12 -24.12
C TYR A 59 -0.35 7.29 -22.63
N GLY A 60 -0.17 8.50 -22.11
CA GLY A 60 -0.25 8.79 -20.67
C GLY A 60 -1.51 8.28 -19.97
N LEU A 61 -2.68 8.39 -20.63
CA LEU A 61 -3.97 7.94 -20.06
C LEU A 61 -4.16 6.41 -20.08
N SER A 62 -3.40 5.66 -20.89
CA SER A 62 -3.50 4.20 -20.98
C SER A 62 -2.39 3.45 -20.24
N LYS A 63 -1.36 4.12 -19.73
CA LYS A 63 -0.17 3.50 -19.12
C LYS A 63 -0.50 2.53 -17.98
N ASP A 64 -1.41 2.93 -17.10
CA ASP A 64 -1.79 2.12 -15.95
C ASP A 64 -2.50 0.83 -16.41
N TRP A 65 -3.40 0.95 -17.40
CA TRP A 65 -4.09 -0.19 -18.01
C TRP A 65 -3.13 -1.11 -18.77
N GLU A 66 -2.25 -0.55 -19.59
CA GLU A 66 -1.26 -1.30 -20.37
C GLU A 66 -0.36 -2.16 -19.46
N THR A 67 0.12 -1.55 -18.36
CA THR A 67 0.94 -2.25 -17.37
C THR A 67 0.14 -3.32 -16.62
N ALA A 68 -1.09 -3.00 -16.20
CA ALA A 68 -1.96 -3.93 -15.49
C ALA A 68 -2.38 -5.12 -16.35
N ALA A 69 -2.72 -4.90 -17.62
CA ALA A 69 -3.04 -5.97 -18.56
C ALA A 69 -1.85 -6.90 -18.77
N GLY A 70 -0.62 -6.34 -18.90
CA GLY A 70 0.61 -7.12 -18.98
C GLY A 70 0.91 -7.94 -17.72
N ALA A 71 0.62 -7.40 -16.53
CA ALA A 71 0.75 -8.11 -15.26
C ALA A 71 -0.28 -9.24 -15.16
N GLY A 72 -1.55 -8.95 -15.49
CA GLY A 72 -2.64 -9.93 -15.48
C GLY A 72 -2.39 -11.09 -16.44
N LEU A 73 -1.94 -10.79 -17.67
CA LEU A 73 -1.58 -11.85 -18.63
C LEU A 73 -0.44 -12.72 -18.10
N GLY A 74 0.61 -12.09 -17.53
CA GLY A 74 1.74 -12.83 -16.95
C GLY A 74 1.31 -13.75 -15.80
N ALA A 75 0.46 -13.27 -14.91
CA ALA A 75 -0.10 -14.03 -13.80
C ALA A 75 -0.96 -15.21 -14.28
N ALA A 76 -1.87 -14.95 -15.22
CA ALA A 76 -2.74 -15.98 -15.81
C ALA A 76 -1.94 -17.07 -16.54
N MET A 77 -0.93 -16.67 -17.32
CA MET A 77 -0.07 -17.64 -18.05
C MET A 77 0.71 -18.55 -17.09
N ALA A 78 1.25 -17.98 -15.99
CA ALA A 78 1.95 -18.76 -14.98
C ALA A 78 1.03 -19.80 -14.32
N LEU A 79 -0.21 -19.42 -13.99
CA LEU A 79 -1.19 -20.35 -13.42
C LEU A 79 -1.67 -21.41 -14.44
N ARG A 80 -1.86 -21.02 -15.68
CA ARG A 80 -2.24 -21.94 -16.75
C ARG A 80 -1.16 -23.00 -16.97
N GLU A 81 0.11 -22.61 -16.95
CA GLU A 81 1.22 -23.54 -17.07
C GLU A 81 1.28 -24.49 -15.87
N LEU A 82 1.14 -23.95 -14.65
CA LEU A 82 1.12 -24.76 -13.43
C LEU A 82 -0.06 -25.76 -13.42
N HIS A 83 -1.22 -25.34 -13.93
CA HIS A 83 -2.38 -26.22 -14.07
C HIS A 83 -2.10 -27.35 -15.07
N ARG A 84 -1.47 -27.06 -16.20
CA ARG A 84 -1.15 -28.05 -17.22
C ARG A 84 -0.07 -29.06 -16.78
N SER A 85 0.98 -28.55 -16.11
CA SER A 85 2.15 -29.37 -15.74
C SER A 85 1.94 -30.15 -14.43
N GLU A 86 1.23 -29.59 -13.46
CA GLU A 86 1.08 -30.18 -12.11
C GLU A 86 -0.39 -30.50 -11.76
N GLY A 87 -1.36 -30.18 -12.61
CA GLY A 87 -2.78 -30.31 -12.28
C GLY A 87 -3.24 -29.33 -11.18
N TYR A 88 -2.46 -28.26 -10.92
CA TYR A 88 -2.79 -27.32 -9.87
C TYR A 88 -4.09 -26.55 -10.19
N LYS A 89 -5.05 -26.61 -9.28
CA LYS A 89 -6.27 -25.81 -9.31
C LYS A 89 -6.60 -25.37 -7.89
N PRO A 90 -6.73 -24.04 -7.61
CA PRO A 90 -7.14 -23.56 -6.31
C PRO A 90 -8.65 -23.77 -6.10
N ASP A 91 -9.07 -23.84 -4.83
CA ASP A 91 -10.47 -23.84 -4.46
C ASP A 91 -11.03 -22.41 -4.38
N ILE A 92 -10.15 -21.41 -4.10
CA ILE A 92 -10.47 -19.99 -4.04
C ILE A 92 -9.24 -19.14 -4.36
N ILE A 93 -9.45 -18.01 -5.04
CA ILE A 93 -8.43 -17.03 -5.36
C ILE A 93 -8.74 -15.74 -4.58
N ILE A 94 -7.74 -15.19 -3.90
CA ILE A 94 -7.84 -13.96 -3.11
C ILE A 94 -6.72 -13.03 -3.56
N GLY A 95 -7.05 -11.83 -4.06
CA GLY A 95 -5.99 -10.98 -4.59
C GLY A 95 -6.34 -9.50 -4.64
N HIS A 96 -5.32 -8.68 -4.93
CA HIS A 96 -5.45 -7.25 -5.04
C HIS A 96 -5.89 -6.85 -6.46
N THR A 97 -6.90 -5.99 -6.58
CA THR A 97 -7.47 -5.58 -7.89
C THR A 97 -6.73 -4.42 -8.56
N GLY A 98 -5.87 -3.72 -7.83
CA GLY A 98 -5.28 -2.46 -8.31
C GLY A 98 -4.13 -2.59 -9.30
N TRP A 99 -3.56 -3.80 -9.47
CA TRP A 99 -2.33 -4.00 -10.24
C TRP A 99 -2.51 -4.89 -11.48
N GLY A 100 -3.71 -5.47 -11.67
CA GLY A 100 -4.11 -6.19 -12.87
C GLY A 100 -4.02 -7.71 -12.77
N GLU A 101 -3.38 -8.29 -11.76
CA GLU A 101 -3.16 -9.75 -11.67
C GLU A 101 -4.45 -10.56 -11.69
N LEU A 102 -5.56 -10.00 -11.20
CA LEU A 102 -6.85 -10.70 -11.18
C LEU A 102 -7.63 -10.63 -12.49
N LEU A 103 -7.22 -9.78 -13.45
CA LEU A 103 -8.00 -9.49 -14.67
C LEU A 103 -8.39 -10.72 -15.48
N PHE A 104 -7.54 -11.76 -15.49
CA PHE A 104 -7.75 -12.93 -16.36
C PHE A 104 -7.83 -14.26 -15.59
N MET A 105 -8.12 -14.21 -14.28
CA MET A 105 -8.21 -15.44 -13.47
C MET A 105 -9.37 -16.33 -13.90
N LYS A 106 -10.51 -15.74 -14.26
CA LYS A 106 -11.69 -16.45 -14.74
C LYS A 106 -11.49 -17.12 -16.11
N GLU A 107 -10.56 -16.60 -16.92
CA GLU A 107 -10.18 -17.23 -18.21
C GLU A 107 -9.36 -18.52 -18.02
N ILE A 108 -8.80 -18.73 -16.82
CA ILE A 108 -8.07 -19.95 -16.49
C ILE A 108 -8.95 -20.89 -15.66
N PHE A 109 -9.69 -20.35 -14.69
CA PHE A 109 -10.51 -21.09 -13.74
C PHE A 109 -11.89 -20.44 -13.63
N ALA A 110 -12.76 -20.67 -14.61
CA ALA A 110 -14.08 -20.06 -14.70
C ALA A 110 -14.98 -20.35 -13.49
N ASP A 111 -14.84 -21.53 -12.90
CA ASP A 111 -15.64 -22.04 -11.78
C ASP A 111 -15.02 -21.77 -10.39
N VAL A 112 -13.80 -21.25 -10.32
CA VAL A 112 -13.15 -20.94 -9.03
C VAL A 112 -13.59 -19.57 -8.53
N PRO A 113 -14.09 -19.44 -7.28
CA PRO A 113 -14.42 -18.16 -6.69
C PRO A 113 -13.19 -17.23 -6.58
N VAL A 114 -13.37 -15.95 -6.92
CA VAL A 114 -12.36 -14.91 -6.83
C VAL A 114 -12.83 -13.81 -5.91
N ILE A 115 -12.05 -13.55 -4.84
CA ILE A 115 -12.25 -12.40 -3.93
C ILE A 115 -11.21 -11.34 -4.27
N GLY A 116 -11.69 -10.16 -4.65
CA GLY A 116 -10.84 -9.02 -4.98
C GLY A 116 -10.76 -8.01 -3.85
N PHE A 117 -9.54 -7.62 -3.46
CA PHE A 117 -9.30 -6.52 -2.53
C PHE A 117 -9.33 -5.19 -3.29
N PHE A 118 -10.32 -4.35 -2.99
CA PHE A 118 -10.55 -3.05 -3.60
C PHE A 118 -10.06 -1.94 -2.67
N GLU A 119 -8.80 -1.54 -2.84
CA GLU A 119 -8.15 -0.55 -1.98
C GLU A 119 -8.63 0.87 -2.29
N TYR A 120 -8.68 1.25 -3.57
CA TYR A 120 -8.92 2.64 -3.93
C TYR A 120 -9.59 2.81 -5.29
N PHE A 121 -10.51 3.80 -5.35
CA PHE A 121 -11.11 4.28 -6.58
C PHE A 121 -10.95 5.80 -6.67
N TYR A 122 -10.35 6.28 -7.75
CA TYR A 122 -9.99 7.68 -7.91
C TYR A 122 -11.22 8.54 -8.18
N ARG A 123 -11.34 9.65 -7.43
CA ARG A 123 -12.35 10.69 -7.62
C ARG A 123 -11.65 12.05 -7.67
N THR A 124 -12.22 12.97 -8.44
CA THR A 124 -11.71 14.34 -8.57
C THR A 124 -12.01 15.23 -7.37
N ALA A 125 -12.91 14.79 -6.48
CA ALA A 125 -13.25 15.50 -5.26
C ALA A 125 -13.32 14.53 -4.08
N GLY A 126 -12.93 15.01 -2.90
CA GLY A 126 -12.99 14.28 -1.63
C GLY A 126 -12.08 13.05 -1.56
N GLY A 127 -11.03 12.99 -2.37
CA GLY A 127 -10.03 11.92 -2.38
C GLY A 127 -8.61 12.48 -2.43
N LEU A 128 -7.66 11.69 -2.92
CA LEU A 128 -6.25 12.10 -3.01
C LEU A 128 -6.04 13.27 -3.99
N VAL A 129 -6.81 13.31 -5.08
CA VAL A 129 -6.74 14.41 -6.06
C VAL A 129 -7.31 15.67 -5.43
N GLY A 130 -6.48 16.73 -5.35
CA GLY A 130 -6.86 18.00 -4.73
C GLY A 130 -6.98 17.95 -3.20
N PHE A 131 -6.42 16.94 -2.55
CA PHE A 131 -6.42 16.83 -1.09
C PHE A 131 -5.59 17.95 -0.43
N ASP A 132 -4.42 18.21 -0.99
CA ASP A 132 -3.51 19.25 -0.49
C ASP A 132 -3.78 20.57 -1.22
N PRO A 133 -4.32 21.62 -0.54
CA PRO A 133 -4.59 22.91 -1.15
C PRO A 133 -3.32 23.64 -1.60
N GLU A 134 -2.16 23.32 -1.03
CA GLU A 134 -0.86 23.89 -1.44
C GLU A 134 -0.32 23.26 -2.72
N ASN A 135 -0.89 22.12 -3.13
CA ASN A 135 -0.54 21.43 -4.35
C ASN A 135 -1.81 21.13 -5.15
N PRO A 136 -2.48 22.15 -5.70
CA PRO A 136 -3.73 21.98 -6.42
C PRO A 136 -3.52 21.12 -7.67
N PRO A 137 -4.51 20.30 -8.04
CA PRO A 137 -4.42 19.49 -9.25
C PRO A 137 -4.42 20.38 -10.49
N ASN A 138 -3.70 19.97 -11.52
CA ASN A 138 -3.77 20.61 -12.82
C ASN A 138 -5.10 20.29 -13.54
N ASP A 139 -5.39 20.98 -14.63
CA ASP A 139 -6.63 20.82 -15.42
C ASP A 139 -6.83 19.40 -15.98
N GLN A 140 -5.79 18.60 -16.09
CA GLN A 140 -5.85 17.24 -16.61
C GLN A 140 -6.05 16.18 -15.51
N ALA A 141 -5.92 16.53 -14.26
CA ALA A 141 -5.97 15.57 -13.14
C ALA A 141 -7.25 14.72 -13.12
N GLY A 142 -8.39 15.31 -13.53
CA GLY A 142 -9.66 14.60 -13.65
C GLY A 142 -9.63 13.50 -14.72
N PHE A 143 -9.01 13.75 -15.86
CA PHE A 143 -8.88 12.75 -16.93
C PHE A 143 -7.98 11.59 -16.49
N PHE A 144 -6.84 11.88 -15.85
CA PHE A 144 -5.95 10.86 -15.32
C PHE A 144 -6.61 10.05 -14.20
N ALA A 145 -7.33 10.69 -13.27
CA ALA A 145 -8.07 9.99 -12.22
C ALA A 145 -9.10 9.01 -12.81
N LYS A 146 -9.83 9.44 -13.84
CA LYS A 146 -10.80 8.58 -14.54
C LYS A 146 -10.12 7.43 -15.29
N ALA A 147 -9.02 7.70 -15.99
CA ALA A 147 -8.26 6.69 -16.73
C ALA A 147 -7.69 5.60 -15.78
N ARG A 148 -7.17 5.98 -14.62
CA ARG A 148 -6.68 5.04 -13.59
C ARG A 148 -7.74 4.08 -13.09
N ASN A 149 -9.01 4.47 -13.10
CA ASN A 149 -10.10 3.60 -12.71
C ASN A 149 -10.40 2.48 -13.70
N THR A 150 -9.78 2.45 -14.87
CA THR A 150 -9.97 1.37 -15.86
C THR A 150 -9.63 0.01 -15.26
N VAL A 151 -8.52 -0.08 -14.50
CA VAL A 151 -8.09 -1.33 -13.85
C VAL A 151 -9.09 -1.82 -12.80
N PRO A 152 -9.46 -1.02 -11.76
CA PRO A 152 -10.48 -1.46 -10.82
C PRO A 152 -11.86 -1.71 -11.46
N TYR A 153 -12.25 -0.98 -12.51
CA TYR A 153 -13.48 -1.28 -13.25
C TYR A 153 -13.43 -2.65 -13.92
N ALA A 154 -12.37 -2.96 -14.66
CA ALA A 154 -12.21 -4.25 -15.30
C ALA A 154 -12.11 -5.39 -14.26
N SER A 155 -11.46 -5.12 -13.13
CA SER A 155 -11.36 -6.10 -12.04
C SER A 155 -12.71 -6.46 -11.42
N ILE A 156 -13.69 -5.56 -11.46
CA ILE A 156 -15.04 -5.82 -10.96
C ILE A 156 -15.72 -6.98 -11.70
N GLU A 157 -15.52 -7.08 -13.01
CA GLU A 157 -16.03 -8.20 -13.82
C GLU A 157 -15.27 -9.50 -13.57
N SER A 158 -14.04 -9.40 -13.10
CA SER A 158 -13.15 -10.54 -12.90
C SER A 158 -13.28 -11.20 -11.51
N VAL A 159 -14.10 -10.64 -10.61
CA VAL A 159 -14.26 -11.14 -9.24
C VAL A 159 -15.72 -11.46 -8.91
N ASP A 160 -15.93 -12.45 -8.05
CA ASP A 160 -17.25 -12.82 -7.54
C ASP A 160 -17.65 -11.94 -6.34
N LEU A 161 -16.66 -11.58 -5.49
CA LEU A 161 -16.86 -10.76 -4.30
C LEU A 161 -15.73 -9.73 -4.16
N GLY A 162 -16.11 -8.50 -3.83
CA GLY A 162 -15.16 -7.44 -3.44
C GLY A 162 -14.95 -7.40 -1.93
N HIS A 163 -13.71 -7.26 -1.51
CA HIS A 163 -13.33 -6.93 -0.14
C HIS A 163 -12.84 -5.48 -0.10
N VAL A 164 -13.37 -4.67 0.81
CA VAL A 164 -12.93 -3.29 1.05
C VAL A 164 -12.70 -3.05 2.54
N PRO A 165 -11.62 -2.35 2.93
CA PRO A 165 -11.28 -2.18 4.35
C PRO A 165 -12.23 -1.26 5.12
N THR A 166 -12.79 -0.24 4.47
CA THR A 166 -13.60 0.79 5.15
C THR A 166 -14.80 1.19 4.30
N ALA A 167 -15.85 1.71 4.97
CA ALA A 167 -17.03 2.28 4.29
C ALA A 167 -16.63 3.44 3.38
N TRP A 168 -15.68 4.30 3.82
CA TRP A 168 -15.19 5.40 3.00
C TRP A 168 -14.58 4.93 1.68
N GLN A 169 -13.80 3.84 1.69
CA GLN A 169 -13.22 3.26 0.47
C GLN A 169 -14.33 2.69 -0.42
N ARG A 170 -15.28 1.90 0.14
CA ARG A 170 -16.43 1.39 -0.62
C ARG A 170 -17.19 2.50 -1.33
N ASP A 171 -17.49 3.58 -0.62
CA ASP A 171 -18.32 4.69 -1.13
C ASP A 171 -17.61 5.50 -2.25
N ARG A 172 -16.33 5.26 -2.49
CA ARG A 172 -15.60 5.75 -3.68
C ARG A 172 -15.95 4.97 -4.94
N PHE A 173 -16.26 3.70 -4.84
CA PHE A 173 -16.66 2.86 -5.96
C PHE A 173 -18.06 3.22 -6.45
N PRO A 174 -18.44 2.84 -7.71
CA PRO A 174 -19.80 3.01 -8.19
C PRO A 174 -20.80 2.26 -7.32
N ALA A 175 -21.94 2.90 -7.01
CA ALA A 175 -22.97 2.32 -6.13
C ALA A 175 -23.51 0.97 -6.63
N SER A 176 -23.50 0.74 -7.95
CA SER A 176 -23.89 -0.54 -8.57
C SER A 176 -23.04 -1.74 -8.14
N PHE A 177 -21.92 -1.50 -7.46
CA PHE A 177 -21.01 -2.55 -6.95
C PHE A 177 -21.13 -2.79 -5.46
N HIS A 178 -21.74 -1.88 -4.71
CA HIS A 178 -21.75 -1.93 -3.26
C HIS A 178 -22.33 -3.23 -2.71
N ASP A 179 -23.32 -3.82 -3.37
CA ASP A 179 -23.96 -5.09 -2.96
C ASP A 179 -23.00 -6.30 -3.02
N ARG A 180 -21.95 -6.21 -3.84
CA ARG A 180 -20.91 -7.23 -3.95
C ARG A 180 -19.64 -6.88 -3.16
N MET A 181 -19.62 -5.73 -2.46
CA MET A 181 -18.47 -5.28 -1.68
C MET A 181 -18.68 -5.53 -0.19
N TYR A 182 -17.89 -6.43 0.35
CA TYR A 182 -17.90 -6.77 1.76
C TYR A 182 -16.93 -5.90 2.56
N LEU A 183 -17.43 -5.27 3.62
CA LEU A 183 -16.59 -4.45 4.51
C LEU A 183 -15.87 -5.35 5.50
N CYS A 184 -14.55 -5.35 5.44
CA CYS A 184 -13.71 -6.05 6.40
C CYS A 184 -12.38 -5.30 6.53
N HIS A 185 -12.10 -4.78 7.71
CA HIS A 185 -10.82 -4.10 7.99
C HIS A 185 -9.65 -5.07 7.86
N ASP A 186 -8.48 -4.58 7.42
CA ASP A 186 -7.27 -5.40 7.20
C ASP A 186 -6.78 -6.11 8.49
N GLY A 187 -7.23 -5.64 9.63
CA GLY A 187 -6.81 -6.17 10.92
C GLY A 187 -5.46 -5.62 11.39
N ILE A 188 -5.19 -5.85 12.66
CA ILE A 188 -3.90 -5.57 13.31
C ILE A 188 -3.67 -6.61 14.40
N ARG A 189 -2.42 -6.98 14.64
CA ARG A 189 -2.04 -7.95 15.67
C ARG A 189 -2.13 -7.33 17.06
N THR A 190 -3.35 -7.24 17.60
CA THR A 190 -3.60 -6.69 18.94
C THR A 190 -3.05 -7.56 20.07
N ASP A 191 -2.69 -8.82 19.79
CA ASP A 191 -1.99 -9.72 20.67
C ASP A 191 -0.49 -9.43 20.80
N ARG A 192 0.09 -8.66 19.87
CA ARG A 192 1.51 -8.28 19.85
C ARG A 192 1.74 -6.78 20.02
N LEU A 193 0.83 -5.97 19.49
CA LEU A 193 0.93 -4.51 19.54
C LEU A 193 0.19 -4.01 20.79
N LEU A 194 0.80 -4.25 21.93
CA LEU A 194 0.29 -3.87 23.24
C LEU A 194 1.15 -2.77 23.86
N PRO A 195 0.59 -1.95 24.78
CA PRO A 195 1.39 -1.05 25.59
C PRO A 195 2.42 -1.85 26.40
N ASP A 196 3.68 -1.46 26.31
CA ASP A 196 4.77 -2.05 27.09
C ASP A 196 5.37 -0.97 28.00
N PRO A 197 5.21 -1.08 29.32
CA PRO A 197 5.80 -0.13 30.26
C PRO A 197 7.34 -0.09 30.25
N ALA A 198 7.97 -1.19 29.80
CA ALA A 198 9.42 -1.29 29.70
C ALA A 198 9.96 -0.87 28.31
N ALA A 199 9.08 -0.44 27.40
CA ALA A 199 9.51 -0.02 26.07
C ALA A 199 10.52 1.12 26.13
N SER A 200 11.61 0.96 25.39
CA SER A 200 12.64 1.99 25.26
C SER A 200 13.19 2.02 23.83
N ILE A 201 13.70 3.17 23.42
CA ILE A 201 14.33 3.35 22.11
C ILE A 201 15.68 4.05 22.26
N GLY A 202 16.76 3.35 21.88
CA GLY A 202 18.10 3.92 21.80
C GLY A 202 18.26 4.69 20.50
N LEU A 203 18.63 5.97 20.60
CA LEU A 203 19.02 6.80 19.47
C LEU A 203 20.51 7.08 19.61
N GLY A 204 21.32 6.71 18.61
CA GLY A 204 22.79 6.81 18.69
C GLY A 204 23.37 8.22 18.93
N ARG A 205 22.52 9.24 18.96
CA ARG A 205 22.88 10.63 19.29
C ARG A 205 22.53 11.02 20.74
N LEU A 206 21.85 10.15 21.48
CA LEU A 206 21.47 10.37 22.87
C LEU A 206 22.31 9.46 23.78
N GLU A 207 22.75 10.00 24.90
CA GLU A 207 23.50 9.24 25.92
C GLU A 207 22.64 8.16 26.60
N GLN A 208 21.35 8.42 26.74
CA GLN A 208 20.40 7.49 27.33
C GLN A 208 19.26 7.17 26.36
N PRO A 209 18.72 5.93 26.37
CA PRO A 209 17.56 5.59 25.59
C PRO A 209 16.33 6.38 26.07
N LEU A 210 15.45 6.73 25.13
CA LEU A 210 14.13 7.26 25.45
C LEU A 210 13.25 6.16 26.03
N THR A 211 12.49 6.47 27.06
CA THR A 211 11.60 5.59 27.77
C THR A 211 10.17 6.15 27.76
N ARG A 212 9.27 5.49 28.46
CA ARG A 212 7.89 5.95 28.64
C ARG A 212 7.79 7.27 29.42
N ASP A 213 8.78 7.60 30.24
CA ASP A 213 8.79 8.82 31.05
C ASP A 213 9.23 10.05 30.26
N ASP A 214 9.73 9.84 29.03
CA ASP A 214 10.12 10.90 28.13
C ASP A 214 8.94 11.42 27.30
N GLU A 215 8.95 12.72 26.98
CA GLU A 215 7.98 13.32 26.07
C GLU A 215 8.39 13.01 24.62
N VAL A 216 7.77 12.00 24.02
CA VAL A 216 8.04 11.58 22.65
C VAL A 216 6.87 11.88 21.73
N VAL A 217 7.11 12.66 20.69
CA VAL A 217 6.16 12.91 19.60
C VAL A 217 6.63 12.12 18.38
N THR A 218 5.77 11.29 17.83
CA THR A 218 6.14 10.40 16.72
C THR A 218 5.33 10.68 15.47
N TYR A 219 6.03 10.86 14.34
CA TYR A 219 5.44 10.82 13.00
C TYR A 219 5.91 9.54 12.30
N ILE A 220 4.96 8.74 11.78
CA ILE A 220 5.26 7.50 11.09
C ILE A 220 4.53 7.48 9.74
N ALA A 221 5.29 7.29 8.66
CA ALA A 221 4.75 7.06 7.33
C ALA A 221 5.69 6.17 6.52
N ARG A 222 5.18 5.57 5.44
CA ARG A 222 6.05 4.86 4.49
C ARG A 222 7.12 5.80 3.93
N ASN A 223 6.68 6.96 3.48
CA ASN A 223 7.54 8.04 2.97
C ASN A 223 7.08 9.38 3.52
N MET A 224 8.03 10.32 3.62
CA MET A 224 7.80 11.70 4.04
C MET A 224 7.25 12.50 2.86
N GLU A 225 5.94 12.43 2.65
CA GLU A 225 5.26 13.00 1.49
C GLU A 225 4.04 13.85 1.88
N ARG A 226 3.62 14.76 1.00
CA ARG A 226 2.49 15.68 1.25
C ARG A 226 1.20 14.94 1.55
N ALA A 227 0.91 13.87 0.81
CA ALA A 227 -0.27 13.02 1.01
C ALA A 227 -0.34 12.36 2.40
N ARG A 228 0.77 12.31 3.13
CA ARG A 228 0.88 11.82 4.52
C ARG A 228 0.95 12.93 5.55
N GLY A 229 0.75 14.18 5.16
CA GLY A 229 0.79 15.34 6.06
C GLY A 229 2.18 15.69 6.59
N PHE A 230 3.26 15.23 5.95
CA PHE A 230 4.61 15.48 6.43
C PHE A 230 4.93 16.97 6.54
N HIS A 231 4.60 17.77 5.53
CA HIS A 231 4.79 19.22 5.54
C HIS A 231 4.00 19.91 6.69
N ILE A 232 2.81 19.41 7.02
CA ILE A 232 2.01 19.92 8.14
C ILE A 232 2.70 19.60 9.47
N MET A 233 3.19 18.36 9.63
CA MET A 233 3.94 17.96 10.82
C MET A 233 5.21 18.80 10.99
N MET A 234 5.96 19.02 9.91
CA MET A 234 7.17 19.84 9.94
C MET A 234 6.87 21.29 10.39
N ARG A 235 5.86 21.92 9.81
CA ARG A 235 5.43 23.27 10.20
C ARG A 235 4.85 23.40 11.60
N ALA A 236 4.41 22.27 12.18
CA ALA A 236 3.97 22.22 13.57
C ALA A 236 5.14 22.16 14.57
N LEU A 237 6.35 21.75 14.13
CA LEU A 237 7.51 21.55 15.01
C LEU A 237 7.85 22.76 15.89
N PRO A 238 7.93 24.01 15.38
CA PRO A 238 8.27 25.17 16.24
C PRO A 238 7.33 25.28 17.43
N ARG A 239 6.02 25.18 17.19
CA ARG A 239 4.99 25.27 18.24
C ARG A 239 5.02 24.09 19.20
N ILE A 240 5.25 22.88 18.70
CA ILE A 240 5.37 21.66 19.53
C ILE A 240 6.55 21.78 20.47
N LEU A 241 7.72 22.15 19.93
CA LEU A 241 8.96 22.22 20.68
C LEU A 241 9.01 23.39 21.67
N ASP A 242 8.30 24.49 21.37
CA ASP A 242 8.11 25.62 22.29
C ASP A 242 7.19 25.24 23.45
N ALA A 243 6.03 24.66 23.13
CA ALA A 243 5.04 24.23 24.13
C ALA A 243 5.53 23.08 25.02
N ARG A 244 6.45 22.26 24.53
CA ARG A 244 7.00 21.06 25.21
C ARG A 244 8.53 21.07 25.16
N PRO A 245 9.22 21.84 26.04
CA PRO A 245 10.67 22.02 25.98
C PRO A 245 11.49 20.74 26.11
N LYS A 246 10.92 19.69 26.72
CA LYS A 246 11.58 18.38 26.88
C LYS A 246 11.25 17.38 25.77
N ALA A 247 10.30 17.70 24.88
CA ALA A 247 9.85 16.77 23.85
C ALA A 247 10.98 16.42 22.85
N ARG A 248 11.02 15.14 22.48
CA ARG A 248 11.80 14.62 21.36
C ARG A 248 10.84 14.20 20.25
N VAL A 249 11.18 14.53 19.02
CA VAL A 249 10.35 14.21 17.87
C VAL A 249 11.02 13.13 17.02
N LEU A 250 10.31 12.02 16.81
CA LEU A 250 10.79 10.89 16.01
C LEU A 250 10.07 10.88 14.66
N MET A 251 10.81 11.02 13.57
CA MET A 251 10.33 11.00 12.20
C MET A 251 10.74 9.67 11.56
N ILE A 252 9.76 8.78 11.32
CA ILE A 252 9.97 7.45 10.76
C ILE A 252 9.36 7.38 9.37
N GLY A 253 10.19 7.08 8.38
CA GLY A 253 9.80 6.96 6.98
C GLY A 253 10.94 7.22 6.02
N GLY A 254 10.78 6.79 4.76
CA GLY A 254 11.72 7.09 3.68
C GLY A 254 11.55 8.51 3.14
N ASN A 255 12.50 8.92 2.31
CA ASN A 255 12.49 10.24 1.68
C ASN A 255 12.00 10.21 0.22
N GLU A 256 11.48 9.05 -0.23
CA GLU A 256 10.90 8.90 -1.57
C GLU A 256 9.44 9.38 -1.60
N THR A 257 8.89 9.55 -2.79
CA THR A 257 7.48 9.87 -2.99
C THR A 257 6.74 8.65 -3.55
N SER A 258 5.73 8.16 -2.84
CA SER A 258 4.82 7.10 -3.31
C SER A 258 3.54 7.68 -3.93
N TYR A 259 3.06 8.79 -3.40
CA TYR A 259 1.80 9.42 -3.80
C TYR A 259 1.92 10.93 -3.87
N GLY A 260 1.30 11.50 -4.90
CA GLY A 260 1.31 12.94 -5.13
C GLY A 260 2.48 13.41 -5.98
N ALA A 261 2.70 14.73 -6.01
CA ALA A 261 3.82 15.33 -6.73
C ALA A 261 5.12 15.18 -5.92
N GLU A 262 6.18 14.84 -6.63
CA GLU A 262 7.52 14.79 -6.07
C GLU A 262 8.05 16.22 -5.86
N SER A 263 8.73 16.45 -4.73
CA SER A 263 9.43 17.71 -4.50
C SER A 263 10.60 17.85 -5.48
N LYS A 264 10.78 19.06 -6.02
CA LYS A 264 11.91 19.39 -6.90
C LYS A 264 13.20 19.70 -6.13
N HIS A 265 13.13 19.80 -4.81
CA HIS A 265 14.28 20.04 -3.96
C HIS A 265 15.23 18.82 -3.97
N PRO A 266 16.57 19.00 -4.06
CA PRO A 266 17.51 17.88 -4.09
C PRO A 266 17.43 16.94 -2.89
N GLY A 267 17.06 17.48 -1.71
CA GLY A 267 16.81 16.72 -0.49
C GLY A 267 15.40 16.14 -0.37
N GLY A 268 14.60 16.14 -1.46
CA GLY A 268 13.19 15.75 -1.42
C GLY A 268 12.34 16.71 -0.57
N LEU A 269 11.13 16.27 -0.20
CA LEU A 269 10.24 17.10 0.63
C LEU A 269 10.83 17.38 2.02
N ARG A 270 11.62 16.47 2.55
CA ARG A 270 12.33 16.70 3.82
C ARG A 270 13.26 17.88 3.71
N GLY A 271 14.14 17.92 2.72
CA GLY A 271 15.09 19.03 2.51
C GLY A 271 14.37 20.35 2.26
N GLU A 272 13.28 20.36 1.49
CA GLU A 272 12.42 21.51 1.26
C GLU A 272 11.89 22.09 2.59
N MET A 273 11.41 21.22 3.48
CA MET A 273 10.88 21.66 4.79
C MET A 273 11.96 22.07 5.78
N GLU A 274 13.13 21.41 5.76
CA GLU A 274 14.29 21.82 6.57
C GLU A 274 14.77 23.23 6.16
N GLU A 275 14.80 23.53 4.87
CA GLU A 275 15.14 24.87 4.34
C GLU A 275 14.07 25.91 4.70
N GLU A 276 12.76 25.59 4.53
CA GLU A 276 11.65 26.47 4.88
C GLU A 276 11.69 26.88 6.36
N LEU A 277 11.97 25.94 7.26
CA LEU A 277 11.92 26.16 8.70
C LEU A 277 13.22 26.75 9.27
N GLY A 278 14.35 26.48 8.66
CA GLY A 278 15.65 27.02 9.02
C GLY A 278 15.92 26.93 10.52
N ASN A 279 16.21 28.07 11.14
CA ASN A 279 16.54 28.18 12.57
C ASN A 279 15.32 28.26 13.50
N SER A 280 14.09 28.16 12.98
CA SER A 280 12.88 28.19 13.82
C SER A 280 12.65 26.86 14.57
N VAL A 281 13.43 25.83 14.26
CA VAL A 281 13.35 24.49 14.85
C VAL A 281 14.66 24.15 15.56
N ASP A 282 14.57 23.66 16.79
CA ASP A 282 15.69 23.02 17.46
C ASP A 282 15.87 21.59 16.91
N TRP A 283 16.68 21.47 15.86
CA TRP A 283 16.95 20.20 15.17
C TRP A 283 17.67 19.17 16.04
N SER A 284 18.25 19.54 17.16
CA SER A 284 18.85 18.59 18.11
C SER A 284 17.80 17.68 18.77
N ARG A 285 16.55 18.12 18.75
CA ARG A 285 15.40 17.39 19.30
C ARG A 285 14.55 16.64 18.25
N VAL A 286 14.91 16.76 16.96
CA VAL A 286 14.20 16.09 15.86
C VAL A 286 15.06 15.00 15.27
N HIS A 287 14.58 13.76 15.29
CA HIS A 287 15.36 12.58 14.91
C HIS A 287 14.70 11.89 13.72
N PHE A 288 15.35 11.89 12.57
CA PHE A 288 14.94 11.16 11.37
C PHE A 288 15.55 9.76 11.40
N LEU A 289 14.71 8.73 11.50
CA LEU A 289 15.15 7.36 11.75
C LEU A 289 15.18 6.48 10.48
N GLY A 290 14.65 6.99 9.36
CA GLY A 290 14.54 6.20 8.13
C GLY A 290 13.39 5.18 8.18
N LYS A 291 13.52 4.11 7.36
CA LYS A 291 12.56 2.98 7.29
C LYS A 291 13.01 1.83 8.16
#